data_e0e7457b97ea91b08d2d43d28711c7f5
#
_entry.id   e0e7457b97ea91b08d2d43d28711c7f5
#
_cell.length_a   1.000
_cell.length_b   1.000
_cell.length_c   1.000
_cell.angle_alpha   90.00
_cell.angle_beta   90.00
_cell.angle_gamma   90.00
#
_symmetry.space_group_name_H-M   'P 1'
#
loop_
_entity.id
_entity.type
_entity.pdbx_description
1 polymer ?
#
loop_
_entity_poly.entity_id
_entity_poly.type
_entity_poly.pdbx_seq_one_letter_code
_entity_poly.pdbx_strand_id
1 'polypeptide(L)'
;MITKNFMNYIKLKKYGAAENLIIQKAEIRKINDYEVLIEVYASGVNRPDVLQRKGLYNPPKGASKILGLEVSGKIKKIGKKVKNLKINQKVCALVHGGGYAEYCKVFYKHVLPIPKRMNFNEAAAIPENFFTVWYNLFERGQIKKSDTILIHGGSSGIGTAAIQLCKAHGCKVITTVGNKKKQLYCKKLGADLAIDYNKSNFLEVITKYTKNKGVDIILDMVGQKYFEKNISLLKDKGKLIMIAFLSGSITKADFTSIMTKRLILTGSTLRPRTNQEKAKIAKNLHKSYWTALTKKTIKPNIYKIFNLKDAFKAHKLMESSKHLGKIVLKTK
;
A
#
# COMPACT_ATOMS: atom_id res chain seq x y z
N MET A 1 12.11 30.38 5.84
CA MET A 1 13.32 29.89 5.14
C MET A 1 13.79 28.61 5.80
N ILE A 2 14.38 27.67 5.05
CA ILE A 2 15.03 26.49 5.63
C ILE A 2 16.40 26.96 6.14
N THR A 3 16.56 27.04 7.44
CA THR A 3 17.83 27.41 8.11
C THR A 3 18.81 26.25 8.22
N LYS A 4 18.36 25.00 7.95
CA LYS A 4 19.18 23.79 8.00
C LYS A 4 19.53 23.32 6.59
N ASN A 5 20.82 23.16 6.29
CA ASN A 5 21.29 22.52 5.07
C ASN A 5 21.32 20.99 5.17
N PHE A 6 21.21 20.43 6.36
CA PHE A 6 21.33 19.00 6.65
C PHE A 6 20.04 18.44 7.26
N MET A 7 19.79 17.16 7.01
CA MET A 7 18.67 16.38 7.56
C MET A 7 19.16 15.05 8.14
N ASN A 8 18.46 14.55 9.15
CA ASN A 8 18.59 13.16 9.58
C ASN A 8 17.80 12.24 8.62
N TYR A 9 18.38 11.07 8.33
CA TYR A 9 17.73 10.04 7.52
C TYR A 9 18.17 8.66 7.98
N ILE A 10 17.41 7.63 7.57
CA ILE A 10 17.80 6.24 7.79
C ILE A 10 18.65 5.76 6.62
N LYS A 11 19.93 5.48 6.93
CA LYS A 11 20.88 4.83 6.02
C LYS A 11 20.77 3.32 6.14
N LEU A 12 20.75 2.64 5.02
CA LEU A 12 21.03 1.20 4.93
C LEU A 12 22.53 1.00 4.77
N LYS A 13 23.23 0.47 5.81
CA LYS A 13 24.68 0.21 5.76
C LYS A 13 25.03 -0.85 4.73
N LYS A 14 24.32 -1.98 4.77
CA LYS A 14 24.44 -3.12 3.86
C LYS A 14 23.11 -3.86 3.79
N TYR A 15 22.87 -4.61 2.74
CA TYR A 15 21.68 -5.45 2.63
C TYR A 15 21.61 -6.50 3.76
N GLY A 16 20.38 -6.97 4.07
CA GLY A 16 20.15 -8.06 5.02
C GLY A 16 19.39 -7.66 6.27
N ALA A 17 20.00 -7.75 7.46
CA ALA A 17 19.36 -7.61 8.77
C ALA A 17 18.76 -6.20 9.01
N ALA A 18 17.72 -6.13 9.84
CA ALA A 18 17.04 -4.86 10.14
C ALA A 18 17.95 -3.86 10.87
N GLU A 19 18.89 -4.33 11.65
CA GLU A 19 19.91 -3.58 12.41
C GLU A 19 20.85 -2.77 11.52
N ASN A 20 20.90 -3.08 10.23
CA ASN A 20 21.65 -2.30 9.25
C ASN A 20 21.01 -0.94 8.95
N LEU A 21 19.81 -0.68 9.46
CA LEU A 21 19.12 0.61 9.37
C LEU A 21 19.60 1.50 10.52
N ILE A 22 20.39 2.52 10.19
CA ILE A 22 20.95 3.45 11.15
C ILE A 22 20.59 4.89 10.81
N ILE A 23 20.52 5.74 11.82
CA ILE A 23 20.35 7.17 11.59
C ILE A 23 21.68 7.80 11.14
N GLN A 24 21.63 8.67 10.15
CA GLN A 24 22.77 9.43 9.63
C GLN A 24 22.31 10.81 9.17
N LYS A 25 23.24 11.77 9.05
CA LYS A 25 23.01 13.10 8.47
C LYS A 25 23.41 13.14 6.99
N ALA A 26 22.67 13.88 6.20
CA ALA A 26 23.00 14.21 4.81
C ALA A 26 22.47 15.60 4.46
N GLU A 27 22.99 16.17 3.40
CA GLU A 27 22.47 17.42 2.82
C GLU A 27 21.05 17.24 2.28
N ILE A 28 20.25 18.28 2.41
CA ILE A 28 18.91 18.32 1.85
C ILE A 28 19.02 18.46 0.33
N ARG A 29 18.47 17.48 -0.39
CA ARG A 29 18.53 17.44 -1.86
C ARG A 29 17.78 18.61 -2.49
N LYS A 30 18.37 19.22 -3.52
CA LYS A 30 17.71 20.22 -4.35
C LYS A 30 16.52 19.62 -5.08
N ILE A 31 15.44 20.41 -5.21
CA ILE A 31 14.26 20.08 -6.02
C ILE A 31 14.44 20.62 -7.44
N ASN A 32 13.78 19.98 -8.42
CA ASN A 32 13.64 20.51 -9.77
C ASN A 32 12.36 21.34 -9.92
N ASP A 33 12.11 21.86 -11.10
CA ASP A 33 10.97 22.75 -11.39
C ASP A 33 9.59 22.12 -11.13
N TYR A 34 9.48 20.80 -11.17
CA TYR A 34 8.23 20.05 -11.01
C TYR A 34 8.12 19.33 -9.66
N GLU A 35 9.04 19.56 -8.74
CA GLU A 35 9.06 18.91 -7.44
C GLU A 35 8.70 19.89 -6.31
N VAL A 36 8.27 19.34 -5.20
CA VAL A 36 8.18 20.03 -3.91
C VAL A 36 9.09 19.35 -2.89
N LEU A 37 9.57 20.10 -1.91
CA LEU A 37 10.25 19.56 -0.73
C LEU A 37 9.27 19.53 0.42
N ILE A 38 9.04 18.34 0.96
CA ILE A 38 8.19 18.14 2.14
C ILE A 38 9.08 17.99 3.38
N GLU A 39 8.84 18.79 4.40
CA GLU A 39 9.30 18.52 5.76
C GLU A 39 8.46 17.38 6.31
N VAL A 40 9.07 16.22 6.51
CA VAL A 40 8.38 14.98 6.87
C VAL A 40 8.07 14.96 8.36
N TYR A 41 6.83 14.69 8.70
CA TYR A 41 6.35 14.47 10.06
C TYR A 41 6.12 13.00 10.36
N ALA A 42 5.73 12.24 9.34
CA ALA A 42 5.58 10.78 9.44
C ALA A 42 5.77 10.09 8.08
N SER A 43 6.17 8.82 8.11
CA SER A 43 6.33 7.94 6.95
C SER A 43 5.72 6.57 7.23
N GLY A 44 5.04 5.99 6.26
CA GLY A 44 4.56 4.62 6.36
C GLY A 44 5.67 3.60 6.10
N VAL A 45 5.59 2.46 6.80
CA VAL A 45 6.46 1.30 6.56
C VAL A 45 5.71 0.29 5.70
N ASN A 46 6.36 -0.20 4.66
CA ASN A 46 5.78 -1.08 3.66
C ASN A 46 6.64 -2.32 3.40
N ARG A 47 6.05 -3.39 2.88
CA ARG A 47 6.79 -4.61 2.53
C ARG A 47 7.91 -4.36 1.51
N PRO A 48 7.73 -3.53 0.46
CA PRO A 48 8.82 -3.16 -0.44
C PRO A 48 10.02 -2.51 0.24
N ASP A 49 9.84 -1.76 1.34
CA ASP A 49 10.96 -1.20 2.11
C ASP A 49 11.81 -2.31 2.73
N VAL A 50 11.15 -3.36 3.28
CA VAL A 50 11.83 -4.54 3.82
C VAL A 50 12.55 -5.31 2.71
N LEU A 51 11.91 -5.48 1.56
CA LEU A 51 12.52 -6.16 0.39
C LEU A 51 13.72 -5.36 -0.14
N GLN A 52 13.63 -4.04 -0.23
CA GLN A 52 14.77 -3.18 -0.62
C GLN A 52 15.91 -3.32 0.39
N ARG A 53 15.62 -3.30 1.69
CA ARG A 53 16.64 -3.53 2.72
C ARG A 53 17.33 -4.90 2.56
N LYS A 54 16.59 -5.92 2.13
CA LYS A 54 17.13 -7.27 1.87
C LYS A 54 17.87 -7.41 0.52
N GLY A 55 17.86 -6.39 -0.33
CA GLY A 55 18.44 -6.46 -1.67
C GLY A 55 17.54 -7.14 -2.71
N LEU A 56 16.27 -7.42 -2.36
CA LEU A 56 15.31 -8.15 -3.21
C LEU A 56 14.37 -7.22 -4.00
N TYR A 57 14.51 -5.91 -3.85
CA TYR A 57 13.68 -4.91 -4.53
C TYR A 57 14.46 -3.63 -4.78
N ASN A 58 15.15 -3.59 -5.90
CA ASN A 58 15.98 -2.45 -6.25
C ASN A 58 15.15 -1.19 -6.56
N PRO A 59 15.58 -0.01 -6.10
CA PRO A 59 14.95 1.24 -6.50
C PRO A 59 15.08 1.46 -8.02
N PRO A 60 14.03 1.95 -8.70
CA PRO A 60 14.10 2.32 -10.11
C PRO A 60 15.19 3.37 -10.36
N LYS A 61 15.70 3.44 -11.60
CA LYS A 61 16.70 4.47 -12.01
C LYS A 61 16.19 5.88 -11.64
N GLY A 62 17.05 6.68 -11.01
CA GLY A 62 16.73 8.04 -10.57
C GLY A 62 15.95 8.14 -9.25
N ALA A 63 15.43 7.03 -8.70
CA ALA A 63 14.80 7.04 -7.38
C ALA A 63 15.81 7.19 -6.24
N SER A 64 15.33 7.67 -5.09
CA SER A 64 16.15 7.74 -3.88
C SER A 64 16.54 6.33 -3.41
N LYS A 65 17.81 6.14 -3.03
CA LYS A 65 18.27 4.92 -2.34
C LYS A 65 17.82 4.87 -0.88
N ILE A 66 17.44 6.02 -0.27
CA ILE A 66 16.83 6.07 1.06
C ILE A 66 15.46 5.41 0.98
N LEU A 67 15.14 4.55 1.95
CA LEU A 67 13.86 3.84 2.03
C LEU A 67 12.68 4.80 2.30
N GLY A 68 11.48 4.24 2.28
CA GLY A 68 10.23 4.94 2.55
C GLY A 68 9.55 5.39 1.26
N LEU A 69 8.34 4.85 1.02
CA LEU A 69 7.57 5.03 -0.22
C LEU A 69 6.39 5.99 -0.05
N GLU A 70 6.13 6.46 1.16
CA GLU A 70 5.06 7.40 1.46
C GLU A 70 5.42 8.29 2.64
N VAL A 71 4.93 9.52 2.60
CA VAL A 71 5.18 10.53 3.64
C VAL A 71 3.96 11.38 3.90
N SER A 72 3.94 12.02 5.07
CA SER A 72 3.09 13.18 5.36
C SER A 72 3.93 14.28 6.02
N GLY A 73 3.53 15.52 5.80
CA GLY A 73 4.28 16.66 6.35
C GLY A 73 3.80 18.01 5.83
N LYS A 74 4.69 18.99 5.85
CA LYS A 74 4.44 20.33 5.35
C LYS A 74 5.36 20.69 4.19
N ILE A 75 4.84 21.35 3.19
CA ILE A 75 5.63 21.83 2.04
C ILE A 75 6.57 22.94 2.49
N LYS A 76 7.86 22.82 2.19
CA LYS A 76 8.90 23.81 2.53
C LYS A 76 9.52 24.52 1.32
N LYS A 77 9.56 23.87 0.17
CA LYS A 77 9.99 24.48 -1.09
C LYS A 77 9.09 24.01 -2.22
N ILE A 78 8.92 24.85 -3.22
CA ILE A 78 8.08 24.59 -4.40
C ILE A 78 8.90 24.93 -5.64
N GLY A 79 8.94 24.01 -6.61
CA GLY A 79 9.59 24.20 -7.91
C GLY A 79 8.83 25.20 -8.78
N LYS A 80 9.54 25.86 -9.68
CA LYS A 80 9.03 27.00 -10.50
C LYS A 80 7.78 26.67 -11.34
N LYS A 81 7.62 25.41 -11.75
CA LYS A 81 6.49 24.93 -12.58
C LYS A 81 5.36 24.23 -11.79
N VAL A 82 5.47 24.22 -10.48
CA VAL A 82 4.44 23.67 -9.59
C VAL A 82 3.27 24.65 -9.47
N LYS A 83 2.06 24.15 -9.70
CA LYS A 83 0.82 24.93 -9.55
C LYS A 83 -0.05 24.35 -8.43
N ASN A 84 -0.91 25.19 -7.81
CA ASN A 84 -1.95 24.78 -6.86
C ASN A 84 -1.45 24.16 -5.53
N LEU A 85 -0.19 24.40 -5.15
CA LEU A 85 0.36 24.03 -3.85
C LEU A 85 0.97 25.26 -3.17
N LYS A 86 0.94 25.29 -1.82
CA LYS A 86 1.40 26.42 -1.02
C LYS A 86 2.45 26.00 0.01
N ILE A 87 3.38 26.88 0.32
CA ILE A 87 4.32 26.72 1.45
C ILE A 87 3.51 26.50 2.74
N ASN A 88 4.01 25.62 3.61
CA ASN A 88 3.38 25.19 4.87
C ASN A 88 2.05 24.43 4.71
N GLN A 89 1.59 24.16 3.47
CA GLN A 89 0.43 23.30 3.26
C GLN A 89 0.70 21.90 3.85
N LYS A 90 -0.26 21.36 4.62
CA LYS A 90 -0.24 20.01 5.17
C LYS A 90 -0.61 19.01 4.07
N VAL A 91 0.28 18.06 3.80
CA VAL A 91 0.13 17.13 2.67
C VAL A 91 0.57 15.71 3.02
N CYS A 92 0.08 14.74 2.25
CA CYS A 92 0.65 13.41 2.15
C CYS A 92 1.01 13.11 0.69
N ALA A 93 1.94 12.18 0.47
CA ALA A 93 2.41 11.90 -0.88
C ALA A 93 2.95 10.48 -1.03
N LEU A 94 2.73 9.90 -2.21
CA LEU A 94 3.45 8.72 -2.68
C LEU A 94 4.81 9.17 -3.21
N VAL A 95 5.90 8.52 -2.76
CA VAL A 95 7.26 8.86 -3.16
C VAL A 95 8.01 7.65 -3.74
N HIS A 96 9.04 7.91 -4.55
CA HIS A 96 9.85 6.84 -5.17
C HIS A 96 10.95 6.30 -4.24
N GLY A 97 10.97 6.75 -3.00
CA GLY A 97 11.96 6.54 -1.96
C GLY A 97 12.27 7.87 -1.28
N GLY A 98 13.02 7.84 -0.18
CA GLY A 98 13.39 9.05 0.57
C GLY A 98 12.46 9.37 1.74
N GLY A 99 11.42 8.57 1.98
CA GLY A 99 10.46 8.82 3.05
C GLY A 99 11.03 8.66 4.46
N TYR A 100 12.08 7.87 4.65
CA TYR A 100 12.72 7.70 5.96
C TYR A 100 13.76 8.79 6.24
N ALA A 101 13.34 10.05 6.12
CA ALA A 101 14.17 11.23 6.33
C ALA A 101 13.33 12.40 6.84
N GLU A 102 13.98 13.44 7.39
CA GLU A 102 13.31 14.67 7.82
C GLU A 102 12.78 15.52 6.66
N TYR A 103 13.36 15.34 5.46
CA TYR A 103 12.91 16.01 4.24
C TYR A 103 12.86 15.04 3.05
N CYS A 104 11.79 15.13 2.27
CA CYS A 104 11.60 14.31 1.09
C CYS A 104 11.16 15.16 -0.09
N LYS A 105 11.79 14.97 -1.26
CA LYS A 105 11.35 15.61 -2.50
C LYS A 105 10.38 14.69 -3.25
N VAL A 106 9.39 15.27 -3.88
CA VAL A 106 8.35 14.53 -4.60
C VAL A 106 7.83 15.31 -5.80
N PHE A 107 7.49 14.59 -6.86
CA PHE A 107 6.80 15.17 -8.01
C PHE A 107 5.42 15.71 -7.57
N TYR A 108 5.14 16.97 -7.88
CA TYR A 108 4.03 17.72 -7.29
C TYR A 108 2.64 17.09 -7.49
N LYS A 109 2.41 16.37 -8.59
CA LYS A 109 1.11 15.71 -8.86
C LYS A 109 0.87 14.44 -8.05
N HIS A 110 1.87 13.96 -7.29
CA HIS A 110 1.68 12.84 -6.33
C HIS A 110 1.30 13.34 -4.94
N VAL A 111 1.26 14.65 -4.75
CA VAL A 111 0.95 15.31 -3.48
C VAL A 111 -0.56 15.46 -3.35
N LEU A 112 -1.08 15.06 -2.20
CA LEU A 112 -2.49 15.19 -1.84
C LEU A 112 -2.62 16.01 -0.54
N PRO A 113 -3.65 16.86 -0.40
CA PRO A 113 -3.90 17.54 0.86
C PRO A 113 -4.24 16.50 1.94
N ILE A 114 -3.84 16.72 3.18
CA ILE A 114 -4.28 15.85 4.28
C ILE A 114 -5.79 15.97 4.43
N PRO A 115 -6.56 14.86 4.51
CA PRO A 115 -7.98 14.93 4.79
C PRO A 115 -8.25 15.68 6.10
N LYS A 116 -9.23 16.57 6.10
CA LYS A 116 -9.61 17.28 7.34
C LYS A 116 -9.83 16.26 8.47
N ARG A 117 -9.47 16.59 9.69
CA ARG A 117 -9.54 15.77 10.91
C ARG A 117 -8.55 14.59 10.97
N MET A 118 -7.59 14.49 10.04
CA MET A 118 -6.50 13.52 10.14
C MET A 118 -5.21 14.19 10.59
N ASN A 119 -4.47 13.52 11.45
CA ASN A 119 -3.12 13.91 11.84
C ASN A 119 -2.07 13.40 10.84
N PHE A 120 -0.80 13.79 11.01
CA PHE A 120 0.27 13.38 10.09
C PHE A 120 0.50 11.86 10.09
N ASN A 121 0.39 11.17 11.23
CA ASN A 121 0.57 9.72 11.28
C ASN A 121 -0.51 8.99 10.46
N GLU A 122 -1.77 9.40 10.61
CA GLU A 122 -2.89 8.86 9.81
C GLU A 122 -2.67 9.13 8.33
N ALA A 123 -2.28 10.36 7.97
CA ALA A 123 -2.08 10.76 6.59
C ALA A 123 -0.88 10.04 5.92
N ALA A 124 0.19 9.73 6.68
CA ALA A 124 1.33 8.96 6.19
C ALA A 124 0.99 7.49 5.87
N ALA A 125 -0.14 7.00 6.33
CA ALA A 125 -0.59 5.62 6.13
C ALA A 125 -1.55 5.46 4.93
N ILE A 126 -1.78 6.54 4.16
CA ILE A 126 -2.70 6.56 3.01
C ILE A 126 -1.99 6.22 1.69
N PRO A 127 -0.91 6.93 1.26
CA PRO A 127 -0.52 6.92 -0.15
C PRO A 127 -0.19 5.53 -0.71
N GLU A 128 0.73 4.79 -0.12
CA GLU A 128 1.18 3.52 -0.69
C GLU A 128 0.05 2.49 -0.78
N ASN A 129 -0.76 2.36 0.27
CA ASN A 129 -1.83 1.38 0.30
C ASN A 129 -3.00 1.75 -0.60
N PHE A 130 -3.48 3.00 -0.51
CA PHE A 130 -4.67 3.42 -1.24
C PHE A 130 -4.39 3.58 -2.73
N PHE A 131 -3.19 4.06 -3.13
CA PHE A 131 -2.79 4.08 -4.54
C PHE A 131 -2.66 2.67 -5.10
N THR A 132 -2.06 1.74 -4.36
CA THR A 132 -1.94 0.33 -4.78
C THR A 132 -3.30 -0.31 -4.96
N VAL A 133 -4.22 -0.14 -4.01
CA VAL A 133 -5.58 -0.68 -4.09
C VAL A 133 -6.33 -0.04 -5.24
N TRP A 134 -6.29 1.29 -5.39
CA TRP A 134 -6.93 1.98 -6.49
C TRP A 134 -6.45 1.46 -7.83
N TYR A 135 -5.14 1.45 -8.05
CA TYR A 135 -4.55 1.01 -9.31
C TYR A 135 -4.94 -0.42 -9.67
N ASN A 136 -4.92 -1.33 -8.68
CA ASN A 136 -5.19 -2.74 -8.93
C ASN A 136 -6.68 -3.06 -9.05
N LEU A 137 -7.52 -2.58 -8.14
CA LEU A 137 -8.93 -2.95 -8.14
C LEU A 137 -9.78 -2.05 -9.05
N PHE A 138 -9.52 -0.74 -9.08
CA PHE A 138 -10.36 0.20 -9.84
C PHE A 138 -9.89 0.39 -11.29
N GLU A 139 -8.58 0.58 -11.53
CA GLU A 139 -8.09 0.79 -12.90
C GLU A 139 -7.87 -0.52 -13.65
N ARG A 140 -7.18 -1.50 -13.05
CA ARG A 140 -6.91 -2.79 -13.68
C ARG A 140 -8.07 -3.79 -13.51
N GLY A 141 -8.57 -3.92 -12.30
CA GLY A 141 -9.69 -4.79 -11.96
C GLY A 141 -11.01 -4.32 -12.56
N GLN A 142 -11.20 -3.00 -12.66
CA GLN A 142 -12.45 -2.39 -13.12
C GLN A 142 -13.64 -2.91 -12.31
N ILE A 143 -13.49 -2.90 -10.97
CA ILE A 143 -14.53 -3.39 -10.06
C ILE A 143 -15.85 -2.70 -10.32
N LYS A 144 -16.94 -3.45 -10.21
CA LYS A 144 -18.31 -2.98 -10.33
C LYS A 144 -19.04 -3.09 -9.00
N LYS A 145 -20.09 -2.30 -8.82
CA LYS A 145 -21.01 -2.53 -7.70
C LYS A 145 -21.51 -3.98 -7.74
N SER A 146 -21.69 -4.57 -6.57
CA SER A 146 -22.12 -5.95 -6.38
C SER A 146 -21.09 -7.03 -6.73
N ASP A 147 -19.91 -6.71 -7.28
CA ASP A 147 -18.85 -7.70 -7.47
C ASP A 147 -18.46 -8.33 -6.12
N THR A 148 -18.12 -9.61 -6.17
CA THR A 148 -17.56 -10.35 -5.02
C THR A 148 -16.05 -10.35 -5.14
N ILE A 149 -15.37 -9.70 -4.20
CA ILE A 149 -13.91 -9.53 -4.23
C ILE A 149 -13.28 -10.39 -3.13
N LEU A 150 -12.33 -11.25 -3.51
CA LEU A 150 -11.48 -11.97 -2.56
C LEU A 150 -10.18 -11.20 -2.37
N ILE A 151 -9.85 -10.89 -1.12
CA ILE A 151 -8.63 -10.17 -0.74
C ILE A 151 -7.80 -11.08 0.16
N HIS A 152 -6.66 -11.57 -0.33
CA HIS A 152 -5.72 -12.29 0.51
C HIS A 152 -4.95 -11.34 1.42
N GLY A 153 -4.74 -11.74 2.68
CA GLY A 153 -4.05 -10.91 3.67
C GLY A 153 -4.87 -9.69 4.14
N GLY A 154 -6.16 -9.85 4.39
CA GLY A 154 -7.09 -8.76 4.74
C GLY A 154 -6.69 -7.88 5.91
N SER A 155 -5.90 -8.38 6.86
CA SER A 155 -5.42 -7.60 8.00
C SER A 155 -4.13 -6.80 7.72
N SER A 156 -3.54 -6.90 6.52
CA SER A 156 -2.37 -6.10 6.12
C SER A 156 -2.77 -4.65 5.84
N GLY A 157 -1.77 -3.78 5.66
CA GLY A 157 -2.03 -2.40 5.26
C GLY A 157 -2.85 -2.30 3.96
N ILE A 158 -2.47 -3.08 2.94
CA ILE A 158 -3.20 -3.18 1.66
C ILE A 158 -4.60 -3.76 1.90
N GLY A 159 -4.70 -4.88 2.64
CA GLY A 159 -5.97 -5.55 2.88
C GLY A 159 -6.98 -4.66 3.61
N THR A 160 -6.56 -3.91 4.62
CA THR A 160 -7.45 -2.99 5.35
C THR A 160 -7.96 -1.84 4.49
N ALA A 161 -7.13 -1.32 3.60
CA ALA A 161 -7.54 -0.31 2.62
C ALA A 161 -8.50 -0.92 1.57
N ALA A 162 -8.17 -2.11 1.05
CA ALA A 162 -8.98 -2.80 0.04
C ALA A 162 -10.39 -3.15 0.56
N ILE A 163 -10.49 -3.70 1.77
CA ILE A 163 -11.81 -3.99 2.40
C ILE A 163 -12.66 -2.73 2.42
N GLN A 164 -12.14 -1.64 2.97
CA GLN A 164 -12.91 -0.40 3.12
C GLN A 164 -13.29 0.24 1.78
N LEU A 165 -12.36 0.30 0.81
CA LEU A 165 -12.64 0.87 -0.50
C LEU A 165 -13.65 0.03 -1.29
N CYS A 166 -13.54 -1.31 -1.27
CA CYS A 166 -14.49 -2.20 -1.92
C CYS A 166 -15.89 -2.10 -1.28
N LYS A 167 -15.98 -2.05 0.04
CA LYS A 167 -17.27 -1.87 0.74
C LYS A 167 -17.90 -0.53 0.41
N ALA A 168 -17.13 0.56 0.42
CA ALA A 168 -17.62 1.88 0.03
C ALA A 168 -18.03 1.96 -1.45
N HIS A 169 -17.48 1.08 -2.30
CA HIS A 169 -17.89 0.95 -3.71
C HIS A 169 -19.16 0.12 -3.91
N GLY A 170 -19.61 -0.63 -2.90
CA GLY A 170 -20.79 -1.49 -2.96
C GLY A 170 -20.48 -2.95 -3.30
N CYS A 171 -19.24 -3.41 -3.14
CA CYS A 171 -18.85 -4.79 -3.38
C CYS A 171 -19.13 -5.69 -2.17
N LYS A 172 -19.23 -7.01 -2.43
CA LYS A 172 -19.10 -8.05 -1.40
C LYS A 172 -17.63 -8.37 -1.20
N VAL A 173 -17.18 -8.43 0.03
CA VAL A 173 -15.76 -8.60 0.36
C VAL A 173 -15.52 -9.86 1.18
N ILE A 174 -14.73 -10.77 0.62
CA ILE A 174 -14.23 -11.96 1.28
C ILE A 174 -12.73 -11.76 1.52
N THR A 175 -12.21 -12.19 2.67
CA THR A 175 -10.77 -12.10 2.92
C THR A 175 -10.21 -13.31 3.66
N THR A 176 -8.93 -13.59 3.45
CA THR A 176 -8.19 -14.60 4.21
C THR A 176 -7.21 -13.95 5.18
N VAL A 177 -7.05 -14.54 6.35
CA VAL A 177 -6.19 -14.07 7.45
C VAL A 177 -5.60 -15.25 8.21
N GLY A 178 -4.59 -15.03 9.05
CA GLY A 178 -3.83 -16.10 9.70
C GLY A 178 -4.21 -16.38 11.16
N ASN A 179 -5.26 -15.76 11.73
CA ASN A 179 -5.76 -16.11 13.06
C ASN A 179 -7.12 -15.44 13.37
N LYS A 180 -7.75 -15.88 14.47
CA LYS A 180 -9.06 -15.40 14.92
C LYS A 180 -9.10 -13.89 15.19
N LYS A 181 -8.05 -13.32 15.82
CA LYS A 181 -7.97 -11.86 16.08
C LYS A 181 -8.03 -11.06 14.78
N LYS A 182 -7.26 -11.48 13.76
CA LYS A 182 -7.26 -10.87 12.42
C LYS A 182 -8.61 -11.05 11.71
N GLN A 183 -9.26 -12.21 11.89
CA GLN A 183 -10.57 -12.48 11.34
C GLN A 183 -11.62 -11.49 11.86
N LEU A 184 -11.71 -11.35 13.20
CA LEU A 184 -12.63 -10.41 13.85
C LEU A 184 -12.35 -8.96 13.42
N TYR A 185 -11.07 -8.61 13.33
CA TYR A 185 -10.64 -7.28 12.88
C TYR A 185 -11.11 -6.97 11.44
N CYS A 186 -10.96 -7.90 10.50
CA CYS A 186 -11.42 -7.70 9.13
C CYS A 186 -12.95 -7.60 9.03
N LYS A 187 -13.69 -8.40 9.83
CA LYS A 187 -15.15 -8.28 9.91
C LYS A 187 -15.56 -6.89 10.43
N LYS A 188 -14.90 -6.37 11.45
CA LYS A 188 -15.15 -5.02 11.97
C LYS A 188 -14.87 -3.92 10.93
N LEU A 189 -13.96 -4.15 9.96
CA LEU A 189 -13.70 -3.25 8.85
C LEU A 189 -14.74 -3.34 7.72
N GLY A 190 -15.68 -4.29 7.81
CA GLY A 190 -16.75 -4.46 6.84
C GLY A 190 -16.62 -5.67 5.91
N ALA A 191 -15.64 -6.57 6.11
CA ALA A 191 -15.58 -7.80 5.33
C ALA A 191 -16.80 -8.68 5.61
N ASP A 192 -17.51 -9.09 4.56
CA ASP A 192 -18.69 -9.96 4.65
C ASP A 192 -18.31 -11.36 5.15
N LEU A 193 -17.14 -11.84 4.71
CA LEU A 193 -16.55 -13.11 5.17
C LEU A 193 -15.06 -12.93 5.41
N ALA A 194 -14.56 -13.34 6.57
CA ALA A 194 -13.15 -13.40 6.87
C ALA A 194 -12.77 -14.83 7.29
N ILE A 195 -11.79 -15.45 6.66
CA ILE A 195 -11.44 -16.86 6.81
C ILE A 195 -10.05 -16.96 7.45
N ASP A 196 -9.95 -17.73 8.53
CA ASP A 196 -8.67 -18.12 9.11
C ASP A 196 -8.12 -19.33 8.33
N TYR A 197 -7.15 -19.08 7.44
CA TYR A 197 -6.59 -20.12 6.57
C TYR A 197 -5.77 -21.19 7.30
N ASN A 198 -5.44 -20.98 8.59
CA ASN A 198 -4.80 -21.99 9.42
C ASN A 198 -5.80 -23.00 10.00
N LYS A 199 -7.10 -22.64 10.00
CA LYS A 199 -8.17 -23.49 10.56
C LYS A 199 -9.12 -24.07 9.51
N SER A 200 -9.16 -23.47 8.32
CA SER A 200 -10.14 -23.85 7.30
C SER A 200 -9.55 -23.75 5.89
N ASN A 201 -9.92 -24.66 5.02
CA ASN A 201 -9.63 -24.55 3.60
C ASN A 201 -10.48 -23.43 3.00
N PHE A 202 -9.86 -22.33 2.63
CA PHE A 202 -10.59 -21.17 2.12
C PHE A 202 -11.32 -21.46 0.81
N LEU A 203 -10.84 -22.40 -0.02
CA LEU A 203 -11.51 -22.81 -1.25
C LEU A 203 -12.91 -23.36 -0.93
N GLU A 204 -13.01 -24.34 -0.04
CA GLU A 204 -14.28 -24.97 0.35
C GLU A 204 -15.24 -23.97 1.01
N VAL A 205 -14.71 -23.14 1.94
CA VAL A 205 -15.51 -22.14 2.62
C VAL A 205 -16.10 -21.12 1.65
N ILE A 206 -15.30 -20.63 0.68
CA ILE A 206 -15.77 -19.64 -0.32
C ILE A 206 -16.76 -20.31 -1.29
N THR A 207 -16.46 -21.51 -1.75
CA THR A 207 -17.36 -22.28 -2.65
C THR A 207 -18.74 -22.43 -2.02
N LYS A 208 -18.80 -22.88 -0.76
CA LYS A 208 -20.07 -22.97 -0.01
C LYS A 208 -20.74 -21.61 0.19
N TYR A 209 -20.00 -20.59 0.62
CA TYR A 209 -20.52 -19.24 0.85
C TYR A 209 -21.11 -18.60 -0.39
N THR A 210 -20.47 -18.81 -1.55
CA THR A 210 -20.93 -18.28 -2.83
C THR A 210 -21.92 -19.19 -3.54
N LYS A 211 -22.33 -20.30 -2.93
CA LYS A 211 -23.21 -21.32 -3.53
C LYS A 211 -22.69 -21.78 -4.90
N ASN A 212 -21.40 -22.11 -4.97
CA ASN A 212 -20.64 -22.50 -6.16
C ASN A 212 -20.50 -21.42 -7.25
N LYS A 213 -20.95 -20.17 -7.01
CA LYS A 213 -20.85 -19.10 -8.01
C LYS A 213 -19.43 -18.52 -8.13
N GLY A 214 -18.59 -18.67 -7.10
CA GLY A 214 -17.25 -18.12 -7.09
C GLY A 214 -17.17 -16.59 -6.88
N VAL A 215 -16.02 -16.00 -7.23
CA VAL A 215 -15.71 -14.58 -7.04
C VAL A 215 -15.35 -13.91 -8.36
N ASP A 216 -15.60 -12.60 -8.44
CA ASP A 216 -15.36 -11.83 -9.67
C ASP A 216 -13.89 -11.41 -9.79
N ILE A 217 -13.27 -11.00 -8.68
CA ILE A 217 -11.88 -10.53 -8.65
C ILE A 217 -11.17 -11.05 -7.41
N ILE A 218 -9.91 -11.44 -7.58
CA ILE A 218 -9.01 -11.82 -6.49
C ILE A 218 -7.83 -10.86 -6.47
N LEU A 219 -7.60 -10.19 -5.33
CA LEU A 219 -6.39 -9.44 -5.05
C LEU A 219 -5.43 -10.33 -4.27
N ASP A 220 -4.37 -10.78 -4.94
CA ASP A 220 -3.42 -11.74 -4.39
C ASP A 220 -2.05 -11.15 -4.10
N MET A 221 -1.55 -11.43 -2.91
CA MET A 221 -0.19 -11.14 -2.47
C MET A 221 0.57 -12.40 -2.03
N VAL A 222 -0.04 -13.57 -2.15
CA VAL A 222 0.52 -14.84 -1.67
C VAL A 222 1.26 -15.57 -2.80
N GLY A 223 0.65 -15.72 -3.96
CA GLY A 223 1.25 -16.33 -5.14
C GLY A 223 1.17 -17.87 -5.11
N GLN A 224 2.30 -18.53 -5.28
CA GLN A 224 2.45 -19.96 -5.54
C GLN A 224 1.44 -20.86 -4.83
N LYS A 225 1.39 -20.81 -3.49
CA LYS A 225 0.54 -21.71 -2.67
C LYS A 225 -0.96 -21.54 -2.89
N TYR A 226 -1.40 -20.42 -3.46
CA TYR A 226 -2.82 -20.10 -3.62
C TYR A 226 -3.27 -20.10 -5.07
N PHE A 227 -2.36 -20.22 -6.01
CA PHE A 227 -2.64 -20.05 -7.44
C PHE A 227 -3.78 -20.93 -7.93
N GLU A 228 -3.69 -22.27 -7.77
CA GLU A 228 -4.72 -23.22 -8.23
C GLU A 228 -6.08 -22.95 -7.57
N LYS A 229 -6.09 -22.73 -6.25
CA LYS A 229 -7.32 -22.40 -5.52
C LYS A 229 -7.94 -21.09 -6.01
N ASN A 230 -7.10 -20.10 -6.33
CA ASN A 230 -7.56 -18.82 -6.88
C ASN A 230 -8.21 -19.02 -8.25
N ILE A 231 -7.58 -19.78 -9.15
CA ILE A 231 -8.12 -20.07 -10.48
C ILE A 231 -9.47 -20.82 -10.36
N SER A 232 -9.57 -21.80 -9.47
CA SER A 232 -10.81 -22.55 -9.23
C SER A 232 -11.95 -21.67 -8.75
N LEU A 233 -11.67 -20.69 -7.87
CA LEU A 233 -12.67 -19.78 -7.28
C LEU A 233 -13.19 -18.70 -8.23
N LEU A 234 -12.46 -18.38 -9.31
CA LEU A 234 -12.88 -17.31 -10.22
C LEU A 234 -14.10 -17.74 -11.05
N LYS A 235 -15.05 -16.82 -11.18
CA LYS A 235 -16.17 -16.91 -12.11
C LYS A 235 -15.70 -16.86 -13.57
N ASP A 236 -16.62 -17.08 -14.50
CA ASP A 236 -16.41 -16.73 -15.91
C ASP A 236 -15.97 -15.27 -16.04
N LYS A 237 -14.93 -15.01 -16.86
CA LYS A 237 -14.28 -13.69 -17.04
C LYS A 237 -13.71 -13.07 -15.75
N GLY A 238 -13.52 -13.89 -14.70
CA GLY A 238 -12.95 -13.44 -13.44
C GLY A 238 -11.50 -12.99 -13.57
N LYS A 239 -11.03 -12.20 -12.62
CA LYS A 239 -9.68 -11.59 -12.67
C LYS A 239 -8.85 -11.97 -11.46
N LEU A 240 -7.64 -12.49 -11.70
CA LEU A 240 -6.61 -12.64 -10.67
C LEU A 240 -5.60 -11.51 -10.78
N ILE A 241 -5.50 -10.68 -9.76
CA ILE A 241 -4.61 -9.52 -9.72
C ILE A 241 -3.52 -9.75 -8.69
N MET A 242 -2.31 -10.02 -9.17
CA MET A 242 -1.14 -10.32 -8.34
C MET A 242 -0.36 -9.04 -8.02
N ILE A 243 -0.08 -8.81 -6.74
CA ILE A 243 0.66 -7.62 -6.25
C ILE A 243 1.92 -7.99 -5.45
N ALA A 244 2.07 -9.25 -5.09
CA ALA A 244 3.26 -9.80 -4.44
C ALA A 244 3.24 -11.34 -4.53
N PHE A 245 4.35 -11.98 -4.13
CA PHE A 245 4.55 -13.42 -4.13
C PHE A 245 5.17 -13.88 -2.79
N LEU A 246 4.41 -13.74 -1.70
CA LEU A 246 4.93 -14.04 -0.35
C LEU A 246 5.27 -15.53 -0.13
N SER A 247 4.64 -16.42 -0.89
CA SER A 247 4.93 -17.88 -0.85
C SER A 247 5.75 -18.40 -2.03
N GLY A 248 6.21 -17.51 -2.91
CA GLY A 248 6.92 -17.86 -4.14
C GLY A 248 6.15 -17.45 -5.39
N SER A 249 6.88 -17.32 -6.51
CA SER A 249 6.35 -16.87 -7.81
C SER A 249 6.31 -17.96 -8.87
N ILE A 250 6.83 -19.16 -8.58
CA ILE A 250 6.93 -20.27 -9.52
C ILE A 250 5.96 -21.37 -9.09
N THR A 251 5.08 -21.80 -10.01
CA THR A 251 4.14 -22.90 -9.78
C THR A 251 3.89 -23.67 -11.08
N LYS A 252 3.48 -24.93 -10.96
CA LYS A 252 2.85 -25.67 -12.06
C LYS A 252 1.38 -25.24 -12.14
N ALA A 253 0.82 -25.16 -13.34
CA ALA A 253 -0.54 -24.72 -13.54
C ALA A 253 -1.26 -25.53 -14.62
N ASP A 254 -2.53 -25.90 -14.36
CA ASP A 254 -3.47 -26.33 -15.39
C ASP A 254 -4.17 -25.07 -15.97
N PHE A 255 -3.94 -24.82 -17.24
CA PHE A 255 -4.51 -23.67 -17.96
C PHE A 255 -5.95 -23.90 -18.45
N THR A 256 -6.50 -25.10 -18.33
CA THR A 256 -7.86 -25.44 -18.80
C THR A 256 -8.91 -24.47 -18.25
N SER A 257 -8.89 -24.22 -16.95
CA SER A 257 -9.83 -23.26 -16.32
C SER A 257 -9.61 -21.83 -16.79
N ILE A 258 -8.38 -21.43 -17.11
CA ILE A 258 -8.08 -20.09 -17.63
C ILE A 258 -8.74 -19.90 -18.99
N MET A 259 -8.60 -20.90 -19.86
CA MET A 259 -9.21 -20.90 -21.20
C MET A 259 -10.74 -20.97 -21.14
N THR A 260 -11.28 -21.97 -20.45
CA THR A 260 -12.73 -22.26 -20.45
C THR A 260 -13.54 -21.18 -19.76
N LYS A 261 -13.00 -20.56 -18.71
CA LYS A 261 -13.62 -19.43 -18.00
C LYS A 261 -13.19 -18.04 -18.54
N ARG A 262 -12.35 -17.98 -19.58
CA ARG A 262 -11.84 -16.71 -20.16
C ARG A 262 -11.24 -15.78 -19.09
N LEU A 263 -10.44 -16.33 -18.18
CA LEU A 263 -9.89 -15.61 -17.03
C LEU A 263 -8.84 -14.57 -17.46
N ILE A 264 -8.72 -13.50 -16.70
CA ILE A 264 -7.68 -12.50 -16.84
C ILE A 264 -6.70 -12.62 -15.66
N LEU A 265 -5.47 -13.03 -15.96
CA LEU A 265 -4.37 -13.06 -15.01
C LEU A 265 -3.49 -11.84 -15.25
N THR A 266 -3.32 -11.01 -14.24
CA THR A 266 -2.55 -9.76 -14.35
C THR A 266 -1.85 -9.45 -13.04
N GLY A 267 -0.90 -8.53 -13.07
CA GLY A 267 -0.20 -8.06 -11.89
C GLY A 267 0.34 -6.65 -12.07
N SER A 268 0.84 -6.08 -10.99
CA SER A 268 1.45 -4.76 -11.07
C SER A 268 2.52 -4.54 -10.00
N THR A 269 3.43 -3.64 -10.33
CA THR A 269 4.30 -2.95 -9.39
C THR A 269 4.03 -1.45 -9.51
N LEU A 270 3.76 -0.77 -8.42
CA LEU A 270 3.41 0.65 -8.43
C LEU A 270 4.65 1.54 -8.54
N ARG A 271 5.75 1.19 -7.86
CA ARG A 271 6.94 2.03 -7.75
C ARG A 271 7.56 2.44 -9.10
N PRO A 272 7.73 1.55 -10.10
CA PRO A 272 8.32 1.89 -11.39
C PRO A 272 7.34 2.59 -12.36
N ARG A 273 6.07 2.78 -11.99
CA ARG A 273 5.11 3.50 -12.85
C ARG A 273 5.55 4.93 -13.07
N THR A 274 5.16 5.48 -14.22
CA THR A 274 5.47 6.86 -14.60
C THR A 274 4.84 7.89 -13.67
N ASN A 275 5.36 9.10 -13.67
CA ASN A 275 4.77 10.21 -12.91
C ASN A 275 3.33 10.52 -13.36
N GLN A 276 3.01 10.36 -14.65
CA GLN A 276 1.67 10.57 -15.20
C GLN A 276 0.68 9.52 -14.69
N GLU A 277 1.04 8.24 -14.71
CA GLU A 277 0.19 7.16 -14.19
C GLU A 277 -0.11 7.38 -12.71
N LYS A 278 0.90 7.68 -11.89
CA LYS A 278 0.70 7.96 -10.45
C LYS A 278 -0.12 9.22 -10.21
N ALA A 279 0.07 10.26 -11.02
CA ALA A 279 -0.74 11.48 -10.96
C ALA A 279 -2.21 11.22 -11.28
N LYS A 280 -2.51 10.34 -12.24
CA LYS A 280 -3.87 9.90 -12.57
C LYS A 280 -4.50 9.17 -11.39
N ILE A 281 -3.77 8.23 -10.77
CA ILE A 281 -4.21 7.52 -9.57
C ILE A 281 -4.51 8.52 -8.43
N ALA A 282 -3.59 9.45 -8.15
CA ALA A 282 -3.77 10.47 -7.12
C ALA A 282 -5.04 11.30 -7.34
N LYS A 283 -5.23 11.81 -8.57
CA LYS A 283 -6.41 12.60 -8.96
C LYS A 283 -7.70 11.81 -8.77
N ASN A 284 -7.75 10.58 -9.25
CA ASN A 284 -8.96 9.76 -9.22
C ASN A 284 -9.30 9.32 -7.79
N LEU A 285 -8.31 8.89 -7.01
CA LEU A 285 -8.48 8.55 -5.59
C LEU A 285 -9.00 9.76 -4.79
N HIS A 286 -8.42 10.94 -5.01
CA HIS A 286 -8.85 12.19 -4.38
C HIS A 286 -10.30 12.51 -4.74
N LYS A 287 -10.65 12.46 -6.02
CA LYS A 287 -12.02 12.71 -6.47
C LYS A 287 -13.04 11.76 -5.85
N SER A 288 -12.71 10.47 -5.74
CA SER A 288 -13.68 9.42 -5.36
C SER A 288 -13.82 9.21 -3.86
N TYR A 289 -12.73 9.28 -3.10
CA TYR A 289 -12.76 8.83 -1.69
C TYR A 289 -12.24 9.85 -0.66
N TRP A 290 -11.81 11.05 -1.08
CA TRP A 290 -11.27 12.03 -0.13
C TRP A 290 -12.32 12.55 0.85
N THR A 291 -13.56 12.68 0.42
CA THR A 291 -14.70 13.01 1.28
C THR A 291 -14.94 11.93 2.34
N ALA A 292 -14.86 10.65 1.96
CA ALA A 292 -15.01 9.53 2.89
C ALA A 292 -13.87 9.48 3.91
N LEU A 293 -12.63 9.75 3.48
CA LEU A 293 -11.47 9.90 4.37
C LEU A 293 -11.63 11.09 5.33
N THR A 294 -12.14 12.22 4.83
CA THR A 294 -12.41 13.42 5.66
C THR A 294 -13.51 13.15 6.71
N LYS A 295 -14.55 12.42 6.34
CA LYS A 295 -15.63 12.01 7.26
C LYS A 295 -15.24 10.83 8.17
N LYS A 296 -14.05 10.23 7.97
CA LYS A 296 -13.55 9.04 8.66
C LYS A 296 -14.44 7.79 8.51
N THR A 297 -15.30 7.75 7.49
CA THR A 297 -16.03 6.52 7.10
C THR A 297 -15.08 5.48 6.48
N ILE A 298 -14.02 5.96 5.85
CA ILE A 298 -12.82 5.20 5.49
C ILE A 298 -11.65 5.81 6.26
N LYS A 299 -10.79 4.99 6.86
CA LYS A 299 -9.63 5.48 7.60
C LYS A 299 -8.44 4.52 7.50
N PRO A 300 -7.20 5.03 7.45
CA PRO A 300 -6.03 4.18 7.58
C PRO A 300 -5.98 3.60 9.00
N ASN A 301 -5.64 2.32 9.09
CA ASN A 301 -5.58 1.61 10.37
C ASN A 301 -4.12 1.50 10.79
N ILE A 302 -3.71 2.27 11.80
CA ILE A 302 -2.34 2.25 12.32
C ILE A 302 -2.28 1.28 13.49
N TYR A 303 -1.37 0.30 13.39
CA TYR A 303 -1.09 -0.67 14.45
C TYR A 303 -0.09 -0.13 15.47
N LYS A 304 1.02 0.46 14.98
CA LYS A 304 2.08 0.97 15.85
C LYS A 304 2.85 2.11 15.19
N ILE A 305 3.25 3.07 16.01
CA ILE A 305 4.11 4.19 15.63
C ILE A 305 5.46 4.00 16.31
N PHE A 306 6.54 4.17 15.56
CA PHE A 306 7.91 4.18 16.06
C PHE A 306 8.54 5.54 15.75
N ASN A 307 9.57 5.94 16.51
CA ASN A 307 10.40 7.06 16.11
C ASN A 307 11.25 6.69 14.88
N LEU A 308 11.64 7.66 14.07
CA LEU A 308 12.47 7.43 12.88
C LEU A 308 13.74 6.61 13.20
N LYS A 309 14.43 6.93 14.31
CA LYS A 309 15.62 6.20 14.76
C LYS A 309 15.39 4.71 15.03
N ASP A 310 14.15 4.32 15.32
CA ASP A 310 13.73 2.94 15.59
C ASP A 310 13.22 2.20 14.34
N ALA A 311 13.55 2.67 13.13
CA ALA A 311 13.12 2.06 11.88
C ALA A 311 13.43 0.56 11.81
N PHE A 312 14.54 0.10 12.40
CA PHE A 312 14.89 -1.32 12.48
C PHE A 312 13.85 -2.14 13.26
N LYS A 313 13.29 -1.60 14.36
CA LYS A 313 12.21 -2.26 15.13
C LYS A 313 10.92 -2.35 14.32
N ALA A 314 10.62 -1.29 13.57
CA ALA A 314 9.45 -1.26 12.68
C ALA A 314 9.56 -2.30 11.56
N HIS A 315 10.75 -2.48 10.97
CA HIS A 315 11.02 -3.53 9.98
C HIS A 315 10.89 -4.94 10.57
N LYS A 316 11.45 -5.19 11.77
CA LYS A 316 11.25 -6.48 12.48
C LYS A 316 9.77 -6.79 12.71
N LEU A 317 8.98 -5.79 13.12
CA LEU A 317 7.55 -5.96 13.30
C LEU A 317 6.84 -6.25 11.96
N MET A 318 7.22 -5.58 10.86
CA MET A 318 6.69 -5.86 9.52
C MET A 318 6.99 -7.29 9.09
N GLU A 319 8.21 -7.79 9.34
CA GLU A 319 8.63 -9.15 8.99
C GLU A 319 7.89 -10.21 9.78
N SER A 320 7.61 -9.98 11.06
CA SER A 320 6.86 -10.92 11.91
C SER A 320 5.41 -11.13 11.47
N SER A 321 4.87 -10.28 10.61
CA SER A 321 3.47 -10.30 10.18
C SER A 321 2.42 -10.30 11.32
N LYS A 322 2.81 -9.90 12.54
CA LYS A 322 1.91 -9.82 13.71
C LYS A 322 1.03 -8.57 13.74
N HIS A 323 1.36 -7.54 12.96
CA HIS A 323 0.63 -6.27 12.91
C HIS A 323 -0.73 -6.38 12.23
N LEU A 324 -1.61 -5.42 12.53
CA LEU A 324 -2.94 -5.23 11.94
C LEU A 324 -2.99 -3.83 11.30
N GLY A 325 -3.03 -3.75 9.98
CA GLY A 325 -2.96 -2.45 9.27
C GLY A 325 -1.53 -1.95 9.11
N LYS A 326 -1.29 -0.68 9.39
CA LYS A 326 -0.06 0.04 9.09
C LYS A 326 0.89 0.18 10.27
N ILE A 327 2.17 0.24 9.95
CA ILE A 327 3.25 0.67 10.83
C ILE A 327 3.72 2.03 10.32
N VAL A 328 3.97 2.97 11.22
CA VAL A 328 4.36 4.35 10.88
C VAL A 328 5.64 4.72 11.62
N LEU A 329 6.53 5.45 10.96
CA LEU A 329 7.69 6.12 11.56
C LEU A 329 7.33 7.58 11.77
N LYS A 330 7.45 8.07 13.01
CA LYS A 330 7.29 9.47 13.38
C LYS A 330 8.66 10.15 13.31
N THR A 331 8.74 11.25 12.58
CA THR A 331 9.99 12.02 12.41
C THR A 331 10.06 13.18 13.40
N LYS A 332 8.90 13.72 13.80
CA LYS A 332 8.75 14.80 14.78
C LYS A 332 7.69 14.48 15.81
#